data_91f0a9b314983c79c8d107dcf2557217
#
_entry.id   91f0a9b314983c79c8d107dcf2557217
#
_cell.length_a   1.000
_cell.length_b   1.000
_cell.length_c   1.000
_cell.angle_alpha   90.00
_cell.angle_beta   90.00
_cell.angle_gamma   90.00
#
_symmetry.space_group_name_H-M   'P 1'
#
loop_
_entity.id
_entity.type
_entity.pdbx_description
1 polymer ?
#
loop_
_entity_poly.entity_id
_entity_poly.type
_entity_poly.pdbx_seq_one_letter_code
_entity_poly.pdbx_strand_id
1 'polypeptide(L)'
;PQNLAVVRTRVIPQGMTILVGDYKTLELTPEIFGCIIQYPNSNGSVEDYRAFVEKAHEAGAKVAVDADILSLAMLVPPGEWGADIVFGSTQRLGIPMFYGGPSAAYFATRDEFKRNMPGRIIGVSIDRLGNKALRMSLQMREQHIKRERATSNICTASALMASMVGFYAVY
;
A
#
# COMPACT_ATOMS: atom_id res chain seq x y z
N PRO A 1 12.41 10.46 5.11
CA PRO A 1 11.99 11.85 5.35
C PRO A 1 10.78 12.26 4.55
N GLN A 2 10.70 11.96 3.25
CA GLN A 2 9.60 12.36 2.36
C GLN A 2 8.27 11.73 2.76
N ASN A 3 8.24 10.42 2.96
CA ASN A 3 7.04 9.69 3.40
C ASN A 3 6.51 10.24 4.73
N LEU A 4 7.41 10.52 5.68
CA LEU A 4 7.04 11.09 6.96
C LEU A 4 6.39 12.49 6.80
N ALA A 5 6.90 13.32 5.91
CA ALA A 5 6.31 14.62 5.62
C ALA A 5 4.88 14.48 5.03
N VAL A 6 4.71 13.56 4.08
CA VAL A 6 3.40 13.28 3.48
C VAL A 6 2.41 12.75 4.54
N VAL A 7 2.83 11.79 5.37
CA VAL A 7 1.99 11.24 6.43
C VAL A 7 1.57 12.36 7.39
N ARG A 8 2.50 13.21 7.83
CA ARG A 8 2.17 14.36 8.69
C ARG A 8 1.10 15.27 8.09
N THR A 9 1.26 15.63 6.82
CA THR A 9 0.29 16.47 6.11
C THR A 9 -1.11 15.85 6.07
N ARG A 10 -1.20 14.53 6.02
CA ARG A 10 -2.48 13.81 5.90
C ARG A 10 -3.16 13.56 7.24
N VAL A 11 -2.42 13.28 8.30
CA VAL A 11 -3.01 12.82 9.57
C VAL A 11 -3.20 13.94 10.60
N ILE A 12 -2.37 14.99 10.60
CA ILE A 12 -2.51 16.12 11.52
C ILE A 12 -3.88 16.79 11.43
N PRO A 13 -4.45 17.08 10.24
CA PRO A 13 -5.79 17.65 10.14
C PRO A 13 -6.90 16.74 10.69
N GLN A 14 -6.62 15.46 10.86
CA GLN A 14 -7.55 14.48 11.43
C GLN A 14 -7.38 14.32 12.96
N GLY A 15 -6.52 15.13 13.57
CA GLY A 15 -6.26 15.07 15.01
C GLY A 15 -5.41 13.88 15.46
N MET A 16 -4.73 13.21 14.52
CA MET A 16 -3.87 12.08 14.86
C MET A 16 -2.46 12.53 15.21
N THR A 17 -1.85 11.86 16.18
CA THR A 17 -0.46 12.08 16.59
C THR A 17 0.48 11.10 15.86
N ILE A 18 1.64 11.59 15.44
CA ILE A 18 2.68 10.76 14.86
C ILE A 18 3.83 10.63 15.83
N LEU A 19 4.17 9.40 16.18
CA LEU A 19 5.37 9.05 16.91
C LEU A 19 6.42 8.58 15.90
N VAL A 20 7.63 9.09 16.02
CA VAL A 20 8.78 8.67 15.19
C VAL A 20 9.83 8.13 16.12
N GLY A 21 10.22 6.88 15.93
CA GLY A 21 11.18 6.21 16.79
C GLY A 21 11.88 5.06 16.08
N ASP A 22 12.85 4.49 16.76
CA ASP A 22 13.52 3.26 16.33
C ASP A 22 12.61 2.06 16.68
N TYR A 23 12.32 1.22 15.69
CA TYR A 23 11.49 0.03 15.88
C TYR A 23 12.04 -0.96 16.91
N LYS A 24 13.36 -0.92 17.19
CA LYS A 24 14.01 -1.78 18.19
C LYS A 24 13.74 -1.35 19.63
N THR A 25 13.50 -0.05 19.83
CA THR A 25 13.36 0.55 21.16
C THR A 25 12.00 1.17 21.42
N LEU A 26 11.19 1.34 20.37
CA LEU A 26 9.85 1.93 20.48
C LEU A 26 8.95 1.04 21.33
N GLU A 27 8.41 1.64 22.38
CA GLU A 27 7.40 1.01 23.22
C GLU A 27 6.03 1.10 22.55
N LEU A 28 5.45 -0.06 22.25
CA LEU A 28 4.15 -0.17 21.60
C LEU A 28 3.05 -0.21 22.67
N THR A 29 2.24 0.82 22.70
CA THR A 29 1.10 0.93 23.63
C THR A 29 -0.22 0.71 22.88
N PRO A 30 -1.31 0.35 23.56
CA PRO A 30 -2.64 0.20 22.95
C PRO A 30 -3.19 1.47 22.27
N GLU A 31 -2.59 2.62 22.53
CA GLU A 31 -2.95 3.90 21.88
C GLU A 31 -2.42 3.97 20.44
N ILE A 32 -1.45 3.13 20.06
CA ILE A 32 -0.87 3.06 18.73
C ILE A 32 -1.74 2.15 17.88
N PHE A 33 -2.55 2.72 17.01
CA PHE A 33 -3.42 1.95 16.12
C PHE A 33 -2.73 1.41 14.85
N GLY A 34 -1.56 1.96 14.50
CA GLY A 34 -0.84 1.53 13.31
C GLY A 34 0.59 2.02 13.24
N CYS A 35 1.42 1.22 12.57
CA CYS A 35 2.83 1.49 12.32
C CYS A 35 3.10 1.52 10.83
N ILE A 36 4.01 2.39 10.40
CA ILE A 36 4.52 2.41 9.02
C ILE A 36 6.02 2.22 9.08
N ILE A 37 6.51 1.22 8.35
CA ILE A 37 7.93 0.92 8.17
C ILE A 37 8.29 0.89 6.70
N GLN A 38 9.56 1.08 6.38
CA GLN A 38 10.07 1.05 5.01
C GLN A 38 10.98 -0.15 4.80
N TYR A 39 10.86 -0.81 3.64
CA TYR A 39 11.58 -2.04 3.32
C TYR A 39 12.00 -2.11 1.84
N PRO A 40 13.29 -2.15 1.50
CA PRO A 40 14.41 -1.77 2.37
C PRO A 40 14.27 -0.34 2.88
N ASN A 41 14.99 0.00 3.95
CA ASN A 41 14.92 1.36 4.46
C ASN A 41 15.75 2.35 3.61
N SER A 42 15.72 3.65 3.95
CA SER A 42 16.29 4.72 3.11
C SER A 42 17.82 4.68 2.99
N ASN A 43 18.53 3.96 3.85
CA ASN A 43 19.98 3.75 3.74
C ASN A 43 20.34 2.42 3.04
N GLY A 44 19.33 1.69 2.55
CA GLY A 44 19.49 0.41 1.86
C GLY A 44 19.60 -0.80 2.78
N SER A 45 19.51 -0.64 4.11
CA SER A 45 19.53 -1.79 5.00
C SER A 45 18.24 -2.60 4.92
N VAL A 46 18.42 -3.90 5.01
CA VAL A 46 17.33 -4.89 5.06
C VAL A 46 17.28 -5.42 6.49
N GLU A 47 16.24 -5.10 7.19
CA GLU A 47 16.05 -5.50 8.59
C GLU A 47 15.00 -6.63 8.68
N ASP A 48 15.11 -7.46 9.71
CA ASP A 48 14.07 -8.43 10.04
C ASP A 48 13.04 -7.80 10.98
N TYR A 49 11.86 -7.55 10.45
CA TYR A 49 10.76 -6.91 11.18
C TYR A 49 9.77 -7.88 11.81
N ARG A 50 9.97 -9.21 11.73
CA ARG A 50 8.99 -10.20 12.23
C ARG A 50 8.64 -9.99 13.68
N ALA A 51 9.63 -9.89 14.55
CA ALA A 51 9.40 -9.67 15.98
C ALA A 51 8.71 -8.32 16.28
N PHE A 52 8.99 -7.28 15.48
CA PHE A 52 8.31 -6.00 15.60
C PHE A 52 6.85 -6.09 15.21
N VAL A 53 6.54 -6.78 14.11
CA VAL A 53 5.17 -6.99 13.64
C VAL A 53 4.34 -7.78 14.65
N GLU A 54 4.92 -8.84 15.23
CA GLU A 54 4.26 -9.61 16.29
C GLU A 54 3.89 -8.73 17.49
N LYS A 55 4.86 -7.96 17.99
CA LYS A 55 4.61 -7.00 19.10
C LYS A 55 3.57 -5.94 18.74
N ALA A 56 3.58 -5.43 17.50
CA ALA A 56 2.58 -4.47 17.05
C ALA A 56 1.17 -5.06 17.06
N HIS A 57 1.04 -6.29 16.58
CA HIS A 57 -0.24 -7.01 16.61
C HIS A 57 -0.71 -7.32 18.03
N GLU A 58 0.19 -7.71 18.94
CA GLU A 58 -0.11 -7.91 20.35
C GLU A 58 -0.64 -6.62 21.03
N ALA A 59 -0.10 -5.47 20.64
CA ALA A 59 -0.59 -4.16 21.08
C ALA A 59 -1.89 -3.71 20.37
N GLY A 60 -2.38 -4.49 19.39
CA GLY A 60 -3.57 -4.16 18.61
C GLY A 60 -3.31 -3.25 17.41
N ALA A 61 -2.07 -2.89 17.14
CA ALA A 61 -1.69 -2.02 16.02
C ALA A 61 -1.61 -2.78 14.70
N LYS A 62 -1.96 -2.13 13.59
CA LYS A 62 -1.76 -2.64 12.22
C LYS A 62 -0.43 -2.19 11.66
N VAL A 63 0.18 -3.02 10.82
CA VAL A 63 1.49 -2.71 10.23
C VAL A 63 1.38 -2.54 8.72
N ALA A 64 1.73 -1.34 8.26
CA ALA A 64 1.86 -0.99 6.86
C ALA A 64 3.33 -0.89 6.47
N VAL A 65 3.69 -1.45 5.32
CA VAL A 65 5.05 -1.48 4.83
C VAL A 65 5.15 -0.75 3.50
N ASP A 66 5.96 0.29 3.45
CA ASP A 66 6.38 0.93 2.20
C ASP A 66 7.55 0.12 1.63
N ALA A 67 7.28 -0.71 0.62
CA ALA A 67 8.27 -1.61 0.06
C ALA A 67 8.63 -1.27 -1.40
N ASP A 68 9.92 -1.38 -1.72
CA ASP A 68 10.37 -1.33 -3.11
C ASP A 68 9.96 -2.63 -3.83
N ILE A 69 9.00 -2.54 -4.74
CA ILE A 69 8.46 -3.71 -5.43
C ILE A 69 9.53 -4.54 -6.16
N LEU A 70 10.55 -3.89 -6.72
CA LEU A 70 11.61 -4.62 -7.43
C LEU A 70 12.51 -5.41 -6.46
N SER A 71 12.72 -4.90 -5.25
CA SER A 71 13.48 -5.61 -4.23
C SER A 71 12.81 -6.92 -3.79
N LEU A 72 11.49 -7.02 -3.92
CA LEU A 72 10.72 -8.21 -3.55
C LEU A 72 10.93 -9.40 -4.51
N ALA A 73 11.63 -9.20 -5.63
CA ALA A 73 12.12 -10.31 -6.46
C ALA A 73 13.25 -11.10 -5.76
N MET A 74 13.93 -10.50 -4.77
CA MET A 74 15.04 -11.11 -4.04
C MET A 74 14.78 -11.25 -2.54
N LEU A 75 13.93 -10.40 -1.99
CA LEU A 75 13.65 -10.33 -0.55
C LEU A 75 12.31 -10.97 -0.22
N VAL A 76 12.17 -11.46 0.98
CA VAL A 76 10.91 -12.05 1.46
C VAL A 76 9.82 -10.97 1.48
N PRO A 77 8.68 -11.19 0.78
CA PRO A 77 7.59 -10.21 0.76
C PRO A 77 7.03 -9.93 2.14
N PRO A 78 6.71 -8.65 2.45
CA PRO A 78 6.21 -8.27 3.77
C PRO A 78 4.94 -8.99 4.22
N GLY A 79 4.08 -9.41 3.30
CA GLY A 79 2.91 -10.21 3.60
C GLY A 79 3.23 -11.58 4.23
N GLU A 80 4.37 -12.17 3.91
CA GLU A 80 4.79 -13.48 4.43
C GLU A 80 5.28 -13.40 5.88
N TRP A 81 5.75 -12.23 6.32
CA TRP A 81 6.16 -12.02 7.72
C TRP A 81 5.17 -11.16 8.51
N GLY A 82 3.92 -11.07 8.03
CA GLY A 82 2.82 -10.62 8.84
C GLY A 82 2.31 -9.20 8.58
N ALA A 83 2.89 -8.44 7.63
CA ALA A 83 2.37 -7.11 7.30
C ALA A 83 0.88 -7.15 6.92
N ASP A 84 0.11 -6.19 7.38
CA ASP A 84 -1.31 -6.06 7.07
C ASP A 84 -1.53 -5.36 5.73
N ILE A 85 -0.67 -4.39 5.41
CA ILE A 85 -0.71 -3.57 4.21
C ILE A 85 0.69 -3.45 3.65
N VAL A 86 0.83 -3.58 2.33
CA VAL A 86 2.08 -3.32 1.61
C VAL A 86 1.80 -2.37 0.47
N PHE A 87 2.57 -1.32 0.35
CA PHE A 87 2.40 -0.32 -0.70
C PHE A 87 3.76 0.21 -1.15
N GLY A 88 3.80 0.84 -2.29
CA GLY A 88 5.03 1.45 -2.79
C GLY A 88 4.90 1.97 -4.21
N SER A 89 5.94 2.60 -4.68
CA SER A 89 6.05 3.08 -6.06
C SER A 89 6.34 1.91 -7.00
N THR A 90 5.76 1.97 -8.20
CA THR A 90 6.09 1.07 -9.30
C THR A 90 7.00 1.70 -10.35
N GLN A 91 7.57 2.86 -10.06
CA GLN A 91 8.42 3.58 -11.01
C GLN A 91 9.60 2.73 -11.52
N ARG A 92 10.15 1.88 -10.67
CA ARG A 92 11.25 0.97 -11.04
C ARG A 92 10.87 -0.11 -12.06
N LEU A 93 9.59 -0.28 -12.34
CA LEU A 93 9.09 -1.18 -13.38
C LEU A 93 8.84 -0.42 -14.69
N GLY A 94 9.86 0.28 -15.18
CA GLY A 94 9.88 0.92 -16.49
C GLY A 94 9.10 2.24 -16.60
N ILE A 95 8.70 2.88 -15.51
CA ILE A 95 7.97 4.15 -15.55
C ILE A 95 8.95 5.32 -15.56
N PRO A 96 8.96 6.15 -16.60
CA PRO A 96 9.80 7.35 -16.64
C PRO A 96 9.30 8.44 -15.69
N MET A 97 10.15 9.39 -15.36
CA MET A 97 9.84 10.46 -14.39
C MET A 97 8.94 11.58 -14.94
N PHE A 98 8.78 11.72 -16.24
CA PHE A 98 7.85 12.64 -16.93
C PHE A 98 7.82 14.08 -16.40
N TYR A 99 8.86 14.71 -16.04
CA TYR A 99 8.82 16.03 -15.37
C TYR A 99 8.08 16.05 -14.01
N GLY A 100 8.06 14.94 -13.30
CA GLY A 100 7.44 14.84 -11.97
C GLY A 100 6.09 14.14 -11.92
N GLY A 101 5.70 13.45 -12.97
CA GLY A 101 4.49 12.65 -13.01
C GLY A 101 3.86 12.57 -14.40
N PRO A 102 2.78 11.80 -14.59
CA PRO A 102 2.14 10.93 -13.59
C PRO A 102 3.00 9.74 -13.20
N SER A 103 2.73 9.18 -12.03
CA SER A 103 3.38 7.99 -11.50
C SER A 103 2.36 6.89 -11.20
N ALA A 104 2.83 5.66 -11.05
CA ALA A 104 2.00 4.56 -10.60
C ALA A 104 2.54 3.97 -9.30
N ALA A 105 1.67 3.32 -8.56
CA ALA A 105 1.97 2.68 -7.30
C ALA A 105 1.25 1.33 -7.23
N TYR A 106 1.66 0.50 -6.31
CA TYR A 106 0.95 -0.72 -5.95
C TYR A 106 0.44 -0.64 -4.52
N PHE A 107 -0.59 -1.41 -4.25
CA PHE A 107 -1.18 -1.55 -2.93
C PHE A 107 -1.67 -3.00 -2.78
N ALA A 108 -1.24 -3.66 -1.74
CA ALA A 108 -1.64 -5.01 -1.39
C ALA A 108 -2.07 -5.06 0.07
N THR A 109 -3.07 -5.87 0.38
CA THR A 109 -3.57 -6.04 1.74
C THR A 109 -4.21 -7.42 1.91
N ARG A 110 -4.50 -7.78 3.15
CA ARG A 110 -5.20 -9.03 3.46
C ARG A 110 -6.67 -8.96 3.02
N ASP A 111 -7.28 -10.13 2.78
CA ASP A 111 -8.67 -10.23 2.30
C ASP A 111 -9.66 -9.54 3.24
N GLU A 112 -9.41 -9.55 4.54
CA GLU A 112 -10.26 -8.88 5.53
C GLU A 112 -10.42 -7.37 5.29
N PHE A 113 -9.39 -6.71 4.70
CA PHE A 113 -9.40 -5.27 4.41
C PHE A 113 -9.88 -4.91 3.01
N LYS A 114 -10.25 -5.88 2.18
CA LYS A 114 -10.65 -5.63 0.78
C LYS A 114 -11.75 -4.59 0.61
N ARG A 115 -12.66 -4.47 1.60
CA ARG A 115 -13.73 -3.47 1.58
C ARG A 115 -13.30 -2.07 1.99
N ASN A 116 -12.09 -1.95 2.53
CA ASN A 116 -11.51 -0.69 2.97
C ASN A 116 -10.46 -0.15 1.98
N MET A 117 -10.07 -0.98 1.01
CA MET A 117 -9.12 -0.57 -0.03
C MET A 117 -9.69 0.58 -0.87
N PRO A 118 -8.85 1.55 -1.22
CA PRO A 118 -9.21 2.55 -2.22
C PRO A 118 -9.29 1.92 -3.62
N GLY A 119 -10.14 2.47 -4.50
CA GLY A 119 -10.21 2.12 -5.91
C GLY A 119 -11.19 0.99 -6.24
N ARG A 120 -10.90 0.31 -7.33
CA ARG A 120 -11.73 -0.74 -7.91
C ARG A 120 -11.00 -2.07 -7.88
N ILE A 121 -11.72 -3.13 -7.51
CA ILE A 121 -11.20 -4.50 -7.58
C ILE A 121 -11.90 -5.22 -8.72
N ILE A 122 -11.10 -5.75 -9.63
CA ILE A 122 -11.56 -6.58 -10.75
C ILE A 122 -11.41 -8.03 -10.34
N GLY A 123 -12.51 -8.76 -10.41
CA GLY A 123 -12.56 -10.20 -10.13
C GLY A 123 -12.66 -11.03 -11.41
N VAL A 124 -12.26 -12.28 -11.29
CA VAL A 124 -12.48 -13.28 -12.34
C VAL A 124 -13.88 -13.86 -12.20
N SER A 125 -14.61 -13.92 -13.31
CA SER A 125 -15.95 -14.50 -13.41
C SER A 125 -16.02 -15.38 -14.66
N ILE A 126 -17.19 -15.82 -15.02
CA ILE A 126 -17.48 -16.50 -16.28
C ILE A 126 -18.50 -15.70 -17.10
N ASP A 127 -18.36 -15.74 -18.41
CA ASP A 127 -19.34 -15.18 -19.34
C ASP A 127 -20.52 -16.13 -19.58
N ARG A 128 -21.46 -15.72 -20.43
CA ARG A 128 -22.62 -16.52 -20.80
C ARG A 128 -22.26 -17.86 -21.48
N LEU A 129 -21.09 -17.94 -22.09
CA LEU A 129 -20.61 -19.10 -22.82
C LEU A 129 -19.71 -20.01 -21.95
N GLY A 130 -19.49 -19.67 -20.66
CA GLY A 130 -18.64 -20.39 -19.75
C GLY A 130 -17.16 -20.04 -19.82
N ASN A 131 -16.76 -19.03 -20.62
CA ASN A 131 -15.36 -18.59 -20.70
C ASN A 131 -15.00 -17.68 -19.54
N LYS A 132 -13.71 -17.63 -19.17
CA LYS A 132 -13.21 -16.68 -18.18
C LYS A 132 -13.48 -15.25 -18.64
N ALA A 133 -14.07 -14.45 -17.77
CA ALA A 133 -14.35 -13.04 -17.98
C ALA A 133 -13.93 -12.22 -16.77
N LEU A 134 -13.47 -11.00 -17.00
CA LEU A 134 -13.15 -10.05 -15.95
C LEU A 134 -14.35 -9.14 -15.72
N ARG A 135 -14.68 -8.92 -14.46
CA ARG A 135 -15.75 -7.97 -14.08
C ARG A 135 -15.36 -7.18 -12.84
N MET A 136 -15.92 -6.00 -12.73
CA MET A 136 -15.80 -5.22 -11.50
C MET A 136 -16.49 -5.96 -10.36
N SER A 137 -15.73 -6.32 -9.34
CA SER A 137 -16.20 -7.03 -8.16
C SER A 137 -16.54 -6.08 -7.02
N LEU A 138 -15.65 -5.13 -6.73
CA LEU A 138 -15.84 -4.11 -5.72
C LEU A 138 -15.47 -2.75 -6.28
N GLN A 139 -16.31 -1.75 -6.00
CA GLN A 139 -16.02 -0.34 -6.24
C GLN A 139 -16.16 0.40 -4.93
N MET A 140 -15.03 0.88 -4.45
CA MET A 140 -14.99 1.56 -3.16
C MET A 140 -15.27 3.06 -3.31
N ARG A 141 -15.67 3.65 -2.27
CA ARG A 141 -15.98 5.02 -1.90
C ARG A 141 -15.22 6.11 -2.67
N GLU A 142 -15.37 6.10 -4.00
CA GLU A 142 -14.80 7.14 -4.86
C GLU A 142 -15.58 8.44 -4.71
N GLN A 143 -14.89 9.56 -4.92
CA GLN A 143 -15.43 10.89 -4.70
C GLN A 143 -16.66 11.20 -5.56
N HIS A 144 -16.69 10.74 -6.80
CA HIS A 144 -17.84 10.95 -7.70
C HIS A 144 -19.09 10.16 -7.30
N ILE A 145 -18.94 9.13 -6.42
CA ILE A 145 -20.06 8.31 -5.95
C ILE A 145 -20.48 8.72 -4.53
N LYS A 146 -19.53 8.84 -3.64
CA LYS A 146 -19.78 9.04 -2.19
C LYS A 146 -19.54 10.46 -1.72
N ARG A 147 -19.08 11.36 -2.58
CA ARG A 147 -18.84 12.79 -2.29
C ARG A 147 -18.03 12.97 -0.99
N GLU A 148 -18.61 13.61 0.01
CA GLU A 148 -18.00 13.87 1.31
C GLU A 148 -17.66 12.60 2.12
N ARG A 149 -18.25 11.47 1.77
CA ARG A 149 -17.98 10.16 2.41
C ARG A 149 -16.91 9.35 1.67
N ALA A 150 -16.28 9.92 0.65
CA ALA A 150 -15.22 9.26 -0.06
C ALA A 150 -13.98 9.10 0.83
N THR A 151 -13.36 7.93 0.78
CA THR A 151 -12.13 7.64 1.54
C THR A 151 -10.87 7.79 0.70
N SER A 152 -11.02 7.97 -0.62
CA SER A 152 -9.89 8.11 -1.52
C SER A 152 -10.22 9.06 -2.66
N ASN A 153 -9.17 9.64 -3.23
CA ASN A 153 -9.23 10.51 -4.40
C ASN A 153 -8.44 9.89 -5.55
N ILE A 154 -8.86 8.70 -5.96
CA ILE A 154 -8.22 7.98 -7.08
C ILE A 154 -8.83 8.48 -8.39
N CYS A 155 -7.95 8.82 -9.34
CA CYS A 155 -8.34 9.19 -10.69
C CYS A 155 -7.75 8.22 -11.72
N THR A 156 -8.21 8.31 -12.97
CA THR A 156 -7.74 7.48 -14.09
C THR A 156 -6.42 7.94 -14.70
N ALA A 157 -5.82 9.03 -14.22
CA ALA A 157 -4.58 9.58 -14.75
C ALA A 157 -3.42 8.57 -14.75
N SER A 158 -3.38 7.66 -13.79
CA SER A 158 -2.34 6.64 -13.66
C SER A 158 -2.66 5.32 -14.37
N ALA A 159 -3.78 5.20 -15.08
CA ALA A 159 -4.20 3.93 -15.70
C ALA A 159 -3.21 3.44 -16.76
N LEU A 160 -2.69 4.34 -17.61
CA LEU A 160 -1.67 3.99 -18.60
C LEU A 160 -0.38 3.49 -17.94
N MET A 161 0.07 4.17 -16.88
CA MET A 161 1.27 3.77 -16.14
C MET A 161 1.08 2.39 -15.49
N ALA A 162 -0.10 2.11 -14.93
CA ALA A 162 -0.41 0.80 -14.38
C ALA A 162 -0.36 -0.31 -15.45
N SER A 163 -0.83 -0.02 -16.67
CA SER A 163 -0.72 -0.95 -17.80
C SER A 163 0.74 -1.19 -18.20
N MET A 164 1.55 -0.12 -18.28
CA MET A 164 2.99 -0.23 -18.59
C MET A 164 3.73 -1.07 -17.55
N VAL A 165 3.43 -0.87 -16.26
CA VAL A 165 3.97 -1.69 -15.16
C VAL A 165 3.59 -3.16 -15.34
N GLY A 166 2.33 -3.43 -15.67
CA GLY A 166 1.84 -4.78 -15.94
C GLY A 166 2.60 -5.46 -17.08
N PHE A 167 2.82 -4.75 -18.18
CA PHE A 167 3.64 -5.26 -19.30
C PHE A 167 5.08 -5.54 -18.87
N TYR A 168 5.72 -4.59 -18.18
CA TYR A 168 7.09 -4.78 -17.70
C TYR A 168 7.22 -6.01 -16.78
N ALA A 169 6.24 -6.26 -15.94
CA ALA A 169 6.26 -7.39 -15.02
C ALA A 169 6.03 -8.76 -15.70
N VAL A 170 5.45 -8.77 -16.90
CA VAL A 170 5.15 -10.00 -17.66
C VAL A 170 6.27 -10.36 -18.64
N TYR A 171 6.94 -9.37 -19.24
CA TYR A 171 8.01 -9.53 -20.23
C TYR A 171 9.39 -9.30 -19.65
#